data_8ab99592a4120ce118c480970a914bf3
#
_entry.id   8ab99592a4120ce118c480970a914bf3
#
_cell.length_a   1.000
_cell.length_b   1.000
_cell.length_c   1.000
_cell.angle_alpha   90.00
_cell.angle_beta   90.00
_cell.angle_gamma   90.00
#
_symmetry.space_group_name_H-M   'P 1'
#
loop_
_entity.id
_entity.type
_entity.pdbx_description
1 polymer ?
#
loop_
_entity_poly.entity_id
_entity_poly.type
_entity_poly.pdbx_seq_one_letter_code
_entity_poly.pdbx_strand_id
1 'polypeptide(L)'
;MGFDVTWHPISQKEMRLWYFDRLEEARRGDYATAMALAAQHRMGQEAGYQDFCQKGYRAMLEQAAQLTDKDPFDKTHSYILAMIQGLFRTYYYTRGGIFSGLAEMEPRMAGYTLPFQAIIGDEPRWGTIRNRIYENYCGGVYIPETAVPRLLADYEKGSVEGPLKQCFGNALPVFLKALLHAKEEGLGLLEATEVVEPNPMDLEATTCRSYLMNCDMDGVAIYVQTAKQQLEQAVRSQGQDPAKVQVTRQVTHIEAPPPAPPAAPPAPS
;
A
#
# COMPACT_ATOMS: atom_id res chain seq x y z
N MET A 1 -17.79 -3.85 3.87
CA MET A 1 -16.36 -4.11 4.16
C MET A 1 -15.55 -3.16 3.30
N GLY A 2 -14.54 -2.46 3.84
CA GLY A 2 -13.68 -1.52 3.10
C GLY A 2 -12.27 -2.09 2.96
N PHE A 3 -11.50 -1.58 2.01
CA PHE A 3 -10.08 -1.90 1.85
C PHE A 3 -9.24 -1.40 3.01
N ASP A 4 -8.13 -2.06 3.29
CA ASP A 4 -7.00 -1.54 4.06
C ASP A 4 -6.13 -0.74 3.10
N VAL A 5 -6.25 0.59 3.13
CA VAL A 5 -5.60 1.47 2.14
C VAL A 5 -4.35 2.10 2.73
N THR A 6 -3.29 2.18 1.96
CA THR A 6 -2.06 2.85 2.36
C THR A 6 -1.64 3.92 1.35
N TRP A 7 -1.01 4.96 1.88
CA TRP A 7 -0.58 6.16 1.17
C TRP A 7 0.93 6.32 1.31
N HIS A 8 1.61 6.27 0.18
CA HIS A 8 3.06 6.16 0.09
C HIS A 8 3.65 7.43 -0.55
N PRO A 9 4.22 8.37 0.25
CA PRO A 9 4.93 9.52 -0.30
C PRO A 9 6.16 9.09 -1.09
N ILE A 10 6.15 9.34 -2.40
CA ILE A 10 7.24 8.94 -3.31
C ILE A 10 7.25 9.84 -4.56
N SER A 11 8.42 10.22 -5.04
CA SER A 11 8.57 10.95 -6.31
C SER A 11 8.71 10.01 -7.50
N GLN A 12 8.38 10.50 -8.71
CA GLN A 12 8.62 9.75 -9.95
C GLN A 12 10.10 9.37 -10.12
N LYS A 13 11.02 10.26 -9.68
CA LYS A 13 12.46 9.99 -9.68
C LYS A 13 12.80 8.82 -8.76
N GLU A 14 12.21 8.75 -7.57
CA GLU A 14 12.44 7.65 -6.62
C GLU A 14 11.79 6.36 -7.11
N MET A 15 10.61 6.39 -7.75
CA MET A 15 10.02 5.20 -8.38
C MET A 15 10.98 4.57 -9.38
N ARG A 16 11.62 5.39 -10.24
CA ARG A 16 12.65 4.90 -11.16
C ARG A 16 13.87 4.38 -10.40
N LEU A 17 14.43 5.20 -9.49
CA LEU A 17 15.66 4.87 -8.76
C LEU A 17 15.51 3.61 -7.90
N TRP A 18 14.38 3.46 -7.21
CA TRP A 18 14.19 2.35 -6.27
C TRP A 18 13.60 1.11 -6.91
N TYR A 19 12.93 1.23 -8.05
CA TYR A 19 12.23 0.10 -8.62
C TYR A 19 12.49 -0.10 -10.11
N PHE A 20 12.03 0.80 -10.98
CA PHE A 20 12.00 0.51 -12.42
C PHE A 20 13.39 0.32 -13.02
N ASP A 21 14.37 1.15 -12.65
CA ASP A 21 15.75 1.01 -13.12
C ASP A 21 16.44 -0.21 -12.47
N ARG A 22 16.08 -0.53 -11.23
CA ARG A 22 16.61 -1.70 -10.50
C ARG A 22 16.06 -3.02 -11.03
N LEU A 23 14.84 -3.02 -11.57
CA LEU A 23 14.22 -4.22 -12.12
C LEU A 23 15.02 -4.81 -13.28
N GLU A 24 15.57 -3.97 -14.14
CA GLU A 24 16.41 -4.44 -15.25
C GLU A 24 17.75 -5.04 -14.76
N GLU A 25 18.30 -4.51 -13.68
CA GLU A 25 19.49 -5.08 -13.03
C GLU A 25 19.14 -6.43 -12.37
N ALA A 26 18.02 -6.49 -11.62
CA ALA A 26 17.55 -7.70 -10.96
C ALA A 26 17.28 -8.86 -11.95
N ARG A 27 16.73 -8.55 -13.14
CA ARG A 27 16.53 -9.54 -14.23
C ARG A 27 17.83 -10.17 -14.71
N ARG A 28 18.95 -9.45 -14.56
CA ARG A 28 20.31 -9.98 -14.86
C ARG A 28 21.00 -10.60 -13.65
N GLY A 29 20.30 -10.68 -12.50
CA GLY A 29 20.87 -11.18 -11.25
C GLY A 29 21.80 -10.20 -10.55
N ASP A 30 21.83 -8.91 -10.97
CA ASP A 30 22.64 -7.87 -10.33
C ASP A 30 21.81 -7.07 -9.33
N TYR A 31 22.24 -7.09 -8.07
CA TYR A 31 21.58 -6.39 -6.96
C TYR A 31 22.52 -5.38 -6.28
N ALA A 32 23.74 -5.16 -6.81
CA ALA A 32 24.74 -4.33 -6.14
C ALA A 32 24.24 -2.91 -5.87
N THR A 33 23.66 -2.25 -6.89
CA THR A 33 23.11 -0.90 -6.77
C THR A 33 21.93 -0.86 -5.79
N ALA A 34 21.03 -1.84 -5.86
CA ALA A 34 19.88 -1.94 -4.96
C ALA A 34 20.34 -2.08 -3.50
N MET A 35 21.32 -2.92 -3.22
CA MET A 35 21.85 -3.10 -1.87
C MET A 35 22.56 -1.86 -1.35
N ALA A 36 23.29 -1.14 -2.22
CA ALA A 36 23.91 0.13 -1.85
C ALA A 36 22.85 1.20 -1.52
N LEU A 37 21.75 1.28 -2.28
CA LEU A 37 20.63 2.17 -1.98
C LEU A 37 19.98 1.82 -0.64
N ALA A 38 19.67 0.56 -0.38
CA ALA A 38 19.09 0.13 0.89
C ALA A 38 20.01 0.46 2.08
N ALA A 39 21.33 0.36 1.91
CA ALA A 39 22.30 0.74 2.93
C ALA A 39 22.33 2.23 3.26
N GLN A 40 21.93 3.10 2.33
CA GLN A 40 21.87 4.56 2.51
C GLN A 40 20.59 5.01 3.22
N HIS A 41 19.50 4.25 3.10
CA HIS A 41 18.22 4.55 3.75
C HIS A 41 18.25 4.11 5.22
N ARG A 42 18.63 5.05 6.10
CA ARG A 42 18.64 4.85 7.55
C ARG A 42 17.40 5.51 8.16
N MET A 43 16.32 4.77 8.28
CA MET A 43 15.17 5.17 9.09
C MET A 43 15.30 4.50 10.45
N GLY A 44 15.60 5.28 11.50
CA GLY A 44 15.75 4.78 12.86
C GLY A 44 17.11 4.10 13.14
N GLN A 45 17.42 3.94 14.42
CA GLN A 45 18.69 3.33 14.90
C GLN A 45 18.47 1.92 15.45
N GLU A 46 17.36 1.26 15.09
CA GLU A 46 17.08 -0.08 15.61
C GLU A 46 18.05 -1.11 15.03
N ALA A 47 18.65 -1.89 15.92
CA ALA A 47 19.49 -3.01 15.53
C ALA A 47 18.70 -4.00 14.69
N GLY A 48 19.19 -4.33 13.48
CA GLY A 48 18.52 -5.25 12.56
C GLY A 48 17.64 -4.60 11.50
N TYR A 49 17.26 -3.32 11.62
CA TYR A 49 16.47 -2.64 10.60
C TYR A 49 17.13 -2.67 9.21
N GLN A 50 18.43 -2.37 9.16
CA GLN A 50 19.16 -2.33 7.89
C GLN A 50 19.20 -3.71 7.20
N ASP A 51 19.43 -4.77 7.96
CA ASP A 51 19.43 -6.15 7.46
C ASP A 51 18.01 -6.55 6.98
N PHE A 52 16.98 -6.22 7.74
CA PHE A 52 15.58 -6.41 7.35
C PHE A 52 15.25 -5.71 6.04
N CYS A 53 15.59 -4.43 5.91
CA CYS A 53 15.32 -3.65 4.70
C CYS A 53 16.07 -4.18 3.48
N GLN A 54 17.35 -4.52 3.62
CA GLN A 54 18.14 -5.09 2.52
C GLN A 54 17.57 -6.42 2.04
N LYS A 55 17.26 -7.33 2.98
CA LYS A 55 16.65 -8.63 2.66
C LYS A 55 15.27 -8.49 2.02
N GLY A 56 14.41 -7.65 2.60
CA GLY A 56 13.06 -7.39 2.09
C GLY A 56 13.09 -6.77 0.69
N TYR A 57 13.91 -5.74 0.51
CA TYR A 57 14.06 -5.08 -0.79
C TYR A 57 14.57 -6.02 -1.87
N ARG A 58 15.61 -6.81 -1.55
CA ARG A 58 16.14 -7.82 -2.46
C ARG A 58 15.06 -8.84 -2.85
N ALA A 59 14.35 -9.41 -1.89
CA ALA A 59 13.28 -10.38 -2.14
C ALA A 59 12.17 -9.80 -3.03
N MET A 60 11.77 -8.54 -2.82
CA MET A 60 10.79 -7.86 -3.65
C MET A 60 11.28 -7.66 -5.09
N LEU A 61 12.55 -7.33 -5.30
CA LEU A 61 13.14 -7.22 -6.64
C LEU A 61 13.29 -8.60 -7.31
N GLU A 62 13.65 -9.65 -6.57
CA GLU A 62 13.71 -11.03 -7.05
C GLU A 62 12.32 -11.51 -7.52
N GLN A 63 11.28 -11.23 -6.75
CA GLN A 63 9.89 -11.51 -7.14
C GLN A 63 9.51 -10.72 -8.39
N ALA A 64 9.81 -9.42 -8.43
CA ALA A 64 9.48 -8.55 -9.55
C ALA A 64 10.19 -8.97 -10.85
N ALA A 65 11.42 -9.48 -10.75
CA ALA A 65 12.19 -9.95 -11.91
C ALA A 65 11.56 -11.16 -12.63
N GLN A 66 10.71 -11.93 -11.92
CA GLN A 66 9.98 -13.08 -12.48
C GLN A 66 8.68 -12.69 -13.18
N LEU A 67 8.21 -11.44 -13.02
CA LEU A 67 6.95 -10.98 -13.59
C LEU A 67 7.05 -10.83 -15.12
N THR A 68 5.91 -11.10 -15.76
CA THR A 68 5.75 -11.10 -17.22
C THR A 68 4.65 -10.11 -17.65
N ASP A 69 4.46 -9.94 -18.94
CA ASP A 69 3.37 -9.15 -19.55
C ASP A 69 1.95 -9.70 -19.26
N LYS A 70 1.84 -10.92 -18.73
CA LYS A 70 0.56 -11.54 -18.32
C LYS A 70 0.12 -11.10 -16.93
N ASP A 71 1.06 -10.60 -16.14
CA ASP A 71 0.81 -10.20 -14.75
C ASP A 71 0.28 -8.75 -14.74
N PRO A 72 -0.91 -8.48 -14.17
CA PRO A 72 -1.47 -7.13 -14.12
C PRO A 72 -0.57 -6.18 -13.33
N PHE A 73 -0.19 -5.05 -13.92
CA PHE A 73 0.73 -4.08 -13.33
C PHE A 73 0.33 -3.62 -11.93
N ASP A 74 -0.95 -3.35 -11.75
CA ASP A 74 -1.45 -2.81 -10.47
C ASP A 74 -1.37 -3.85 -9.34
N LYS A 75 -1.53 -5.15 -9.65
CA LYS A 75 -1.40 -6.27 -8.69
C LYS A 75 0.06 -6.66 -8.41
N THR A 76 0.98 -6.18 -9.20
CA THR A 76 2.38 -6.58 -9.19
C THR A 76 3.31 -5.39 -9.04
N HIS A 77 3.69 -4.76 -10.12
CA HIS A 77 4.71 -3.71 -10.13
C HIS A 77 4.35 -2.51 -9.26
N SER A 78 3.13 -1.98 -9.36
CA SER A 78 2.68 -0.84 -8.56
C SER A 78 2.57 -1.22 -7.07
N TYR A 79 2.08 -2.43 -6.78
CA TYR A 79 1.96 -2.94 -5.42
C TYR A 79 3.34 -3.18 -4.78
N ILE A 80 4.28 -3.81 -5.50
CA ILE A 80 5.66 -4.02 -5.04
C ILE A 80 6.35 -2.67 -4.79
N LEU A 81 6.13 -1.68 -5.66
CA LEU A 81 6.66 -0.33 -5.48
C LEU A 81 6.19 0.31 -4.17
N ALA A 82 4.90 0.16 -3.81
CA ALA A 82 4.37 0.63 -2.54
C ALA A 82 5.03 -0.07 -1.33
N MET A 83 5.23 -1.39 -1.41
CA MET A 83 5.94 -2.13 -0.37
C MET A 83 7.38 -1.65 -0.22
N ILE A 84 8.11 -1.42 -1.32
CA ILE A 84 9.49 -0.90 -1.30
C ILE A 84 9.53 0.50 -0.67
N GLN A 85 8.59 1.39 -1.03
CA GLN A 85 8.51 2.71 -0.42
C GLN A 85 8.37 2.61 1.10
N GLY A 86 7.49 1.74 1.58
CA GLY A 86 7.27 1.54 3.02
C GLY A 86 8.45 0.90 3.76
N LEU A 87 9.44 0.27 3.07
CA LEU A 87 10.72 -0.09 3.67
C LEU A 87 11.59 1.14 3.97
N PHE A 88 11.51 2.17 3.13
CA PHE A 88 12.47 3.28 3.14
C PHE A 88 11.95 4.59 3.74
N ARG A 89 10.62 4.73 3.89
CA ARG A 89 10.00 5.98 4.34
C ARG A 89 8.66 5.72 5.02
N THR A 90 8.23 6.69 5.85
CA THR A 90 6.90 6.71 6.45
C THR A 90 5.82 6.62 5.39
N TYR A 91 4.79 5.81 5.66
CA TYR A 91 3.56 5.69 4.91
C TYR A 91 2.36 5.74 5.87
N TYR A 92 1.17 5.96 5.32
CA TYR A 92 -0.03 6.25 6.10
C TYR A 92 -1.10 5.22 5.82
N TYR A 93 -1.87 4.88 6.83
CA TYR A 93 -2.97 3.92 6.72
C TYR A 93 -4.31 4.62 6.84
N THR A 94 -5.27 4.24 6.00
CA THR A 94 -6.69 4.59 6.12
C THR A 94 -7.56 3.35 5.89
N ARG A 95 -8.77 3.34 6.45
CA ARG A 95 -9.72 2.26 6.21
C ARG A 95 -10.86 2.74 5.34
N GLY A 96 -11.13 2.05 4.23
CA GLY A 96 -12.36 2.16 3.45
C GLY A 96 -12.23 2.95 2.16
N GLY A 97 -12.06 4.26 2.21
CA GLY A 97 -12.07 5.13 1.01
C GLY A 97 -10.85 4.93 0.12
N ILE A 98 -11.06 4.82 -1.19
CA ILE A 98 -10.01 4.76 -2.22
C ILE A 98 -10.12 5.97 -3.15
N PHE A 99 -8.98 6.65 -3.38
CA PHE A 99 -8.95 7.82 -4.25
C PHE A 99 -9.14 7.44 -5.71
N SER A 100 -8.67 6.28 -6.14
CA SER A 100 -8.90 5.74 -7.47
C SER A 100 -10.40 5.58 -7.77
N GLY A 101 -11.19 5.08 -6.81
CA GLY A 101 -12.65 5.00 -6.94
C GLY A 101 -13.30 6.38 -6.97
N LEU A 102 -12.81 7.32 -6.17
CA LEU A 102 -13.28 8.71 -6.21
C LEU A 102 -12.97 9.36 -7.56
N ALA A 103 -11.79 9.12 -8.13
CA ALA A 103 -11.40 9.64 -9.44
C ALA A 103 -12.23 9.06 -10.59
N GLU A 104 -12.74 7.82 -10.48
CA GLU A 104 -13.67 7.24 -11.44
C GLU A 104 -15.07 7.88 -11.38
N MET A 105 -15.54 8.19 -10.16
CA MET A 105 -16.89 8.79 -9.97
C MET A 105 -16.92 10.30 -10.25
N GLU A 106 -15.82 10.99 -9.97
CA GLU A 106 -15.69 12.45 -10.05
C GLU A 106 -14.58 12.84 -11.03
N PRO A 107 -14.90 13.18 -12.30
CA PRO A 107 -13.89 13.42 -13.34
C PRO A 107 -12.85 14.49 -12.98
N ARG A 108 -13.21 15.51 -12.18
CA ARG A 108 -12.24 16.50 -11.71
C ARG A 108 -11.19 15.93 -10.77
N MET A 109 -11.52 14.85 -10.02
CA MET A 109 -10.57 14.19 -9.13
C MET A 109 -9.54 13.40 -9.94
N ALA A 110 -9.92 12.85 -11.10
CA ALA A 110 -8.99 12.26 -12.04
C ALA A 110 -7.90 13.24 -12.52
N GLY A 111 -8.23 14.54 -12.57
CA GLY A 111 -7.27 15.60 -12.91
C GLY A 111 -6.12 15.79 -11.92
N TYR A 112 -6.15 15.14 -10.75
CA TYR A 112 -5.04 15.14 -9.79
C TYR A 112 -4.16 13.87 -9.91
N THR A 113 -4.50 12.93 -10.78
CA THR A 113 -3.75 11.68 -10.94
C THR A 113 -2.86 11.71 -12.19
N LEU A 114 -1.80 10.92 -12.16
CA LEU A 114 -0.92 10.68 -13.31
C LEU A 114 -0.91 9.18 -13.61
N PRO A 115 -1.27 8.73 -14.82
CA PRO A 115 -1.22 7.33 -15.17
C PRO A 115 0.23 6.82 -15.22
N PHE A 116 0.45 5.57 -14.80
CA PHE A 116 1.79 4.98 -14.80
C PHE A 116 2.43 4.93 -16.19
N GLN A 117 1.64 4.84 -17.25
CA GLN A 117 2.12 4.92 -18.64
C GLN A 117 2.91 6.21 -18.89
N ALA A 118 2.56 7.32 -18.25
CA ALA A 118 3.30 8.58 -18.36
C ALA A 118 4.67 8.56 -17.63
N ILE A 119 4.86 7.60 -16.69
CA ILE A 119 6.10 7.46 -15.91
C ILE A 119 7.06 6.48 -16.58
N ILE A 120 6.53 5.34 -17.06
CA ILE A 120 7.32 4.19 -17.52
C ILE A 120 7.18 3.91 -19.02
N GLY A 121 6.34 4.64 -19.73
CA GLY A 121 5.97 4.36 -21.12
C GLY A 121 4.86 3.30 -21.23
N ASP A 122 4.30 3.19 -22.42
CA ASP A 122 3.26 2.21 -22.77
C ASP A 122 3.90 1.02 -23.49
N GLU A 123 4.66 0.22 -22.75
CA GLU A 123 5.36 -0.94 -23.27
C GLU A 123 4.65 -2.24 -22.86
N PRO A 124 4.45 -3.20 -23.77
CA PRO A 124 3.77 -4.48 -23.49
C PRO A 124 4.34 -5.24 -22.30
N ARG A 125 5.65 -5.12 -22.06
CA ARG A 125 6.34 -5.81 -20.94
C ARG A 125 5.77 -5.51 -19.56
N TRP A 126 5.03 -4.41 -19.40
CA TRP A 126 4.42 -4.04 -18.12
C TRP A 126 3.06 -4.69 -17.88
N GLY A 127 2.54 -5.46 -18.85
CA GLY A 127 1.21 -6.05 -18.77
C GLY A 127 0.09 -5.00 -18.78
N THR A 128 -1.07 -5.37 -18.26
CA THR A 128 -2.23 -4.46 -18.23
C THR A 128 -2.10 -3.46 -17.08
N ILE A 129 -2.11 -2.16 -17.40
CA ILE A 129 -2.07 -1.05 -16.43
C ILE A 129 -3.47 -0.42 -16.35
N ARG A 130 -4.14 -0.47 -15.21
CA ARG A 130 -5.48 0.09 -14.98
C ARG A 130 -5.45 1.41 -14.22
N ASN A 131 -4.36 1.70 -13.49
CA ASN A 131 -4.22 2.89 -12.63
C ASN A 131 -5.35 3.02 -11.60
N ARG A 132 -5.77 1.93 -10.99
CA ARG A 132 -6.84 1.91 -10.00
C ARG A 132 -6.78 0.69 -9.07
N ILE A 133 -7.36 0.83 -7.89
CA ILE A 133 -7.70 -0.31 -7.03
C ILE A 133 -8.91 -1.02 -7.63
N TYR A 134 -8.84 -2.33 -7.81
CA TYR A 134 -9.95 -3.16 -8.26
C TYR A 134 -10.10 -4.46 -7.45
N GLU A 135 -9.08 -4.80 -6.67
CA GLU A 135 -9.04 -5.95 -5.77
C GLU A 135 -8.07 -5.68 -4.61
N ASN A 136 -8.00 -6.59 -3.65
CA ASN A 136 -7.00 -6.58 -2.58
C ASN A 136 -5.57 -6.77 -3.14
N TYR A 137 -4.56 -6.31 -2.40
CA TYR A 137 -3.14 -6.40 -2.79
C TYR A 137 -2.87 -5.77 -4.14
N CYS A 138 -3.25 -4.50 -4.26
CA CYS A 138 -3.24 -3.76 -5.50
C CYS A 138 -2.67 -2.36 -5.27
N GLY A 139 -1.83 -1.89 -6.19
CA GLY A 139 -1.51 -0.48 -6.31
C GLY A 139 -2.65 0.27 -7.01
N GLY A 140 -2.89 1.51 -6.61
CA GLY A 140 -3.94 2.37 -7.16
C GLY A 140 -3.39 3.46 -8.04
N VAL A 141 -3.93 4.68 -7.84
CA VAL A 141 -3.49 5.87 -8.55
C VAL A 141 -2.22 6.46 -7.95
N TYR A 142 -1.53 7.23 -8.76
CA TYR A 142 -0.47 8.11 -8.31
C TYR A 142 -0.90 9.57 -8.45
N ILE A 143 -0.81 10.34 -7.35
CA ILE A 143 -0.97 11.78 -7.31
C ILE A 143 0.42 12.39 -7.45
N PRO A 144 0.79 13.01 -8.59
CA PRO A 144 2.16 13.46 -8.81
C PRO A 144 2.52 14.68 -7.96
N GLU A 145 3.83 14.95 -7.83
CA GLU A 145 4.41 16.04 -7.05
C GLU A 145 3.78 17.40 -7.37
N THR A 146 3.42 17.62 -8.63
CA THR A 146 2.79 18.86 -9.09
C THR A 146 1.31 18.96 -8.71
N ALA A 147 0.63 17.84 -8.51
CA ALA A 147 -0.79 17.80 -8.17
C ALA A 147 -1.04 17.85 -6.66
N VAL A 148 -0.11 17.35 -5.83
CA VAL A 148 -0.24 17.36 -4.37
C VAL A 148 -0.52 18.76 -3.80
N PRO A 149 0.28 19.82 -4.07
CA PRO A 149 0.00 21.16 -3.56
C PRO A 149 -1.29 21.75 -4.13
N ARG A 150 -1.65 21.42 -5.37
CA ARG A 150 -2.90 21.87 -5.98
C ARG A 150 -4.12 21.25 -5.30
N LEU A 151 -4.08 19.93 -5.03
CA LEU A 151 -5.17 19.23 -4.34
C LEU A 151 -5.39 19.80 -2.93
N LEU A 152 -4.31 20.05 -2.18
CA LEU A 152 -4.40 20.70 -0.86
C LEU A 152 -4.99 22.10 -0.94
N ALA A 153 -4.53 22.95 -1.87
CA ALA A 153 -5.06 24.30 -2.05
C ALA A 153 -6.55 24.30 -2.44
N ASP A 154 -6.97 23.35 -3.26
CA ASP A 154 -8.36 23.21 -3.68
C ASP A 154 -9.23 22.63 -2.55
N TYR A 155 -8.67 21.81 -1.66
CA TYR A 155 -9.32 21.41 -0.42
C TYR A 155 -9.52 22.60 0.53
N GLU A 156 -8.50 23.40 0.78
CA GLU A 156 -8.54 24.60 1.62
C GLU A 156 -9.58 25.62 1.13
N LYS A 157 -9.76 25.75 -0.20
CA LYS A 157 -10.80 26.59 -0.83
C LYS A 157 -12.20 25.96 -0.76
N GLY A 158 -12.34 24.74 -0.27
CA GLY A 158 -13.62 24.03 -0.21
C GLY A 158 -14.07 23.38 -1.52
N SER A 159 -13.30 23.52 -2.62
CA SER A 159 -13.76 23.08 -3.95
C SER A 159 -13.77 21.55 -4.11
N VAL A 160 -12.96 20.81 -3.36
CA VAL A 160 -12.90 19.32 -3.33
C VAL A 160 -13.21 18.73 -1.96
N GLU A 161 -13.55 19.56 -0.98
CA GLU A 161 -13.79 19.15 0.40
C GLU A 161 -14.92 18.12 0.50
N GLY A 162 -16.05 18.38 -0.18
CA GLY A 162 -17.22 17.49 -0.16
C GLY A 162 -16.89 16.07 -0.64
N PRO A 163 -16.37 15.88 -1.85
CA PRO A 163 -15.94 14.57 -2.35
C PRO A 163 -14.92 13.87 -1.46
N LEU A 164 -13.92 14.58 -0.94
CA LEU A 164 -12.92 13.99 -0.05
C LEU A 164 -13.54 13.56 1.30
N LYS A 165 -14.41 14.39 1.90
CA LYS A 165 -15.14 14.01 3.12
C LYS A 165 -16.02 12.77 2.91
N GLN A 166 -16.71 12.70 1.77
CA GLN A 166 -17.55 11.55 1.43
C GLN A 166 -16.71 10.28 1.24
N CYS A 167 -15.55 10.39 0.59
CA CYS A 167 -14.66 9.26 0.34
C CYS A 167 -14.00 8.73 1.62
N PHE A 168 -13.40 9.63 2.41
CA PHE A 168 -12.52 9.26 3.52
C PHE A 168 -13.20 9.28 4.89
N GLY A 169 -14.32 9.97 5.04
CA GLY A 169 -15.00 10.09 6.34
C GLY A 169 -14.05 10.50 7.47
N ASN A 170 -14.03 9.71 8.54
CA ASN A 170 -13.17 9.95 9.71
C ASN A 170 -11.67 9.79 9.42
N ALA A 171 -11.28 9.13 8.33
CA ALA A 171 -9.89 8.95 7.95
C ALA A 171 -9.33 10.13 7.11
N LEU A 172 -10.17 11.11 6.73
CA LEU A 172 -9.74 12.28 5.97
C LEU A 172 -8.54 13.02 6.58
N PRO A 173 -8.45 13.25 7.90
CA PRO A 173 -7.28 13.91 8.49
C PRO A 173 -5.97 13.17 8.22
N VAL A 174 -5.99 11.84 8.16
CA VAL A 174 -4.80 11.03 7.87
C VAL A 174 -4.41 11.13 6.40
N PHE A 175 -5.37 11.10 5.48
CA PHE A 175 -5.11 11.35 4.07
C PHE A 175 -4.50 12.75 3.83
N LEU A 176 -5.05 13.78 4.49
CA LEU A 176 -4.48 15.14 4.42
C LEU A 176 -3.08 15.22 5.02
N LYS A 177 -2.81 14.50 6.13
CA LYS A 177 -1.47 14.38 6.73
C LYS A 177 -0.48 13.77 5.73
N ALA A 178 -0.88 12.72 5.01
CA ALA A 178 -0.06 12.11 3.96
C ALA A 178 0.24 13.09 2.81
N LEU A 179 -0.77 13.86 2.36
CA LEU A 179 -0.58 14.90 1.34
C LEU A 179 0.33 16.04 1.82
N LEU A 180 0.20 16.47 3.08
CA LEU A 180 1.06 17.50 3.67
C LEU A 180 2.51 17.04 3.72
N HIS A 181 2.77 15.82 4.20
CA HIS A 181 4.10 15.23 4.19
C HIS A 181 4.66 15.16 2.76
N ALA A 182 3.87 14.67 1.80
CA ALA A 182 4.30 14.62 0.40
C ALA A 182 4.63 16.03 -0.15
N LYS A 183 3.84 17.06 0.19
CA LYS A 183 4.10 18.45 -0.20
C LYS A 183 5.40 18.99 0.40
N GLU A 184 5.62 18.77 1.70
CA GLU A 184 6.80 19.26 2.43
C GLU A 184 8.10 18.67 1.88
N GLU A 185 8.08 17.40 1.49
CA GLU A 185 9.23 16.69 0.92
C GLU A 185 9.33 16.81 -0.61
N GLY A 186 8.40 17.52 -1.27
CA GLY A 186 8.37 17.66 -2.73
C GLY A 186 8.07 16.34 -3.46
N LEU A 187 7.25 15.49 -2.86
CA LEU A 187 6.90 14.15 -3.35
C LEU A 187 5.47 14.12 -3.92
N GLY A 188 5.19 13.08 -4.69
CA GLY A 188 3.84 12.63 -4.99
C GLY A 188 3.32 11.65 -3.94
N LEU A 189 2.13 11.10 -4.17
CA LEU A 189 1.49 10.16 -3.26
C LEU A 189 0.94 8.96 -4.04
N LEU A 190 1.42 7.76 -3.72
CA LEU A 190 0.98 6.51 -4.32
C LEU A 190 -0.05 5.84 -3.40
N GLU A 191 -1.16 5.39 -3.97
CA GLU A 191 -2.20 4.60 -3.33
C GLU A 191 -1.91 3.10 -3.46
N ALA A 192 -2.11 2.33 -2.38
CA ALA A 192 -2.09 0.87 -2.43
C ALA A 192 -3.04 0.26 -1.39
N THR A 193 -3.37 -1.04 -1.54
CA THR A 193 -4.20 -1.77 -0.56
C THR A 193 -3.44 -2.92 0.07
N GLU A 194 -3.78 -3.26 1.32
CA GLU A 194 -3.29 -4.43 2.06
C GLU A 194 -1.76 -4.53 2.17
N VAL A 195 -1.04 -3.40 2.10
CA VAL A 195 0.37 -3.34 2.50
C VAL A 195 0.49 -3.53 4.02
N VAL A 196 -0.47 -3.00 4.77
CA VAL A 196 -0.69 -3.29 6.18
C VAL A 196 -2.16 -3.65 6.40
N GLU A 197 -2.42 -4.69 7.18
CA GLU A 197 -3.75 -5.19 7.51
C GLU A 197 -3.87 -5.24 9.04
N PRO A 198 -4.28 -4.14 9.69
CA PRO A 198 -4.40 -4.09 11.14
C PRO A 198 -5.52 -5.00 11.63
N ASN A 199 -5.25 -5.76 12.70
CA ASN A 199 -6.30 -6.44 13.40
C ASN A 199 -6.82 -5.50 14.53
N PRO A 200 -8.03 -4.93 14.42
CA PRO A 200 -8.52 -3.94 15.38
C PRO A 200 -8.79 -4.50 16.78
N MET A 201 -8.87 -5.83 16.92
CA MET A 201 -9.07 -6.51 18.20
C MET A 201 -7.76 -7.00 18.83
N ASP A 202 -6.67 -7.07 18.04
CA ASP A 202 -5.39 -7.57 18.49
C ASP A 202 -4.28 -7.02 17.56
N LEU A 203 -3.75 -5.86 17.91
CA LEU A 203 -2.74 -5.17 17.07
C LEU A 203 -1.44 -5.97 16.90
N GLU A 204 -1.13 -6.92 17.82
CA GLU A 204 0.03 -7.80 17.69
C GLU A 204 -0.15 -8.79 16.53
N ALA A 205 -1.39 -9.06 16.12
CA ALA A 205 -1.73 -9.88 14.96
C ALA A 205 -1.89 -9.06 13.66
N THR A 206 -1.39 -7.83 13.63
CA THR A 206 -1.33 -7.02 12.42
C THR A 206 -0.37 -7.65 11.41
N THR A 207 -0.83 -7.84 10.17
CA THR A 207 0.05 -8.27 9.08
C THR A 207 0.61 -7.06 8.34
N CYS A 208 1.86 -7.14 7.93
CA CYS A 208 2.53 -6.09 7.17
C CYS A 208 3.46 -6.69 6.13
N ARG A 209 3.35 -6.22 4.89
CA ARG A 209 4.16 -6.69 3.76
C ARG A 209 5.33 -5.76 3.45
N SER A 210 5.52 -4.76 4.29
CA SER A 210 6.62 -3.80 4.24
C SER A 210 7.26 -3.69 5.62
N TYR A 211 7.62 -2.50 6.09
CA TYR A 211 8.14 -2.28 7.44
C TYR A 211 7.09 -1.57 8.30
N LEU A 212 6.53 -2.28 9.28
CA LEU A 212 5.41 -1.79 10.08
C LEU A 212 5.77 -0.53 10.88
N MET A 213 7.00 -0.40 11.36
CA MET A 213 7.45 0.77 12.12
C MET A 213 7.48 2.07 11.31
N ASN A 214 7.44 1.98 9.98
CA ASN A 214 7.30 3.13 9.09
C ASN A 214 5.83 3.49 8.83
N CYS A 215 4.87 2.69 9.29
CA CYS A 215 3.45 3.00 9.21
C CYS A 215 3.09 4.07 10.24
N ASP A 216 2.51 5.19 9.81
CA ASP A 216 1.88 6.15 10.70
C ASP A 216 0.62 5.51 11.31
N MET A 217 0.58 5.44 12.64
CA MET A 217 -0.45 4.67 13.37
C MET A 217 -1.75 5.46 13.63
N ASP A 218 -1.85 6.74 13.26
CA ASP A 218 -3.06 7.54 13.51
C ASP A 218 -4.28 6.93 12.84
N GLY A 219 -4.14 6.47 11.59
CA GLY A 219 -5.22 5.82 10.86
C GLY A 219 -5.62 4.47 11.45
N VAL A 220 -4.66 3.71 11.96
CA VAL A 220 -4.91 2.45 12.66
C VAL A 220 -5.69 2.71 13.96
N ALA A 221 -5.32 3.76 14.71
CA ALA A 221 -6.04 4.15 15.93
C ALA A 221 -7.52 4.51 15.65
N ILE A 222 -7.77 5.28 14.56
CA ILE A 222 -9.13 5.61 14.11
C ILE A 222 -9.91 4.34 13.75
N TYR A 223 -9.28 3.40 13.04
CA TYR A 223 -9.91 2.13 12.68
C TYR A 223 -10.26 1.29 13.90
N VAL A 224 -9.35 1.13 14.87
CA VAL A 224 -9.59 0.42 16.13
C VAL A 224 -10.76 1.04 16.89
N GLN A 225 -10.80 2.36 17.00
CA GLN A 225 -11.91 3.05 17.68
C GLN A 225 -13.25 2.80 16.98
N THR A 226 -13.26 2.89 15.65
CA THR A 226 -14.47 2.65 14.84
C THR A 226 -14.95 1.21 14.97
N ALA A 227 -14.04 0.23 14.93
CA ALA A 227 -14.37 -1.19 15.09
C ALA A 227 -14.95 -1.49 16.49
N LYS A 228 -14.39 -0.89 17.54
CA LYS A 228 -14.94 -1.02 18.91
C LYS A 228 -16.35 -0.45 19.01
N GLN A 229 -16.59 0.75 18.45
CA GLN A 229 -17.93 1.36 18.46
C GLN A 229 -18.95 0.50 17.70
N GLN A 230 -18.58 -0.05 16.55
CA GLN A 230 -19.44 -0.97 15.78
C GLN A 230 -19.75 -2.25 16.55
N LEU A 231 -18.77 -2.83 17.23
CA LEU A 231 -18.96 -4.01 18.06
C LEU A 231 -19.90 -3.71 19.23
N GLU A 232 -19.69 -2.61 19.97
CA GLU A 232 -20.57 -2.20 21.05
C GLU A 232 -22.01 -1.99 20.59
N GLN A 233 -22.19 -1.35 19.42
CA GLN A 233 -23.50 -1.14 18.84
C GLN A 233 -24.17 -2.47 18.47
N ALA A 234 -23.42 -3.40 17.88
CA ALA A 234 -23.92 -4.73 17.54
C ALA A 234 -24.37 -5.51 18.80
N VAL A 235 -23.58 -5.46 19.88
CA VAL A 235 -23.91 -6.09 21.18
C VAL A 235 -25.17 -5.48 21.77
N ARG A 236 -25.28 -4.15 21.80
CA ARG A 236 -26.50 -3.45 22.31
C ARG A 236 -27.74 -3.77 21.48
N SER A 237 -27.62 -3.91 20.17
CA SER A 237 -28.74 -4.27 19.29
C SER A 237 -29.28 -5.68 19.55
N GLN A 238 -28.44 -6.54 20.16
CA GLN A 238 -28.82 -7.88 20.63
C GLN A 238 -29.38 -7.89 22.08
N GLY A 239 -29.59 -6.72 22.68
CA GLY A 239 -30.08 -6.57 24.03
C GLY A 239 -29.08 -6.93 25.14
N GLN A 240 -27.80 -7.00 24.79
CA GLN A 240 -26.70 -7.32 25.69
C GLN A 240 -25.98 -6.05 26.16
N ASP A 241 -25.39 -6.11 27.37
CA ASP A 241 -24.55 -5.05 27.90
C ASP A 241 -23.10 -5.24 27.42
N PRO A 242 -22.53 -4.31 26.61
CA PRO A 242 -21.17 -4.42 26.10
C PRO A 242 -20.09 -4.60 27.17
N ALA A 243 -20.32 -4.05 28.38
CA ALA A 243 -19.40 -4.19 29.51
C ALA A 243 -19.30 -5.63 30.06
N LYS A 244 -20.28 -6.48 29.73
CA LYS A 244 -20.35 -7.88 30.18
C LYS A 244 -19.96 -8.89 29.10
N VAL A 245 -19.70 -8.42 27.87
CA VAL A 245 -19.32 -9.28 26.77
C VAL A 245 -17.80 -9.46 26.74
N GLN A 246 -17.36 -10.71 26.80
CA GLN A 246 -15.96 -11.05 26.58
C GLN A 246 -15.75 -11.43 25.13
N VAL A 247 -14.79 -10.76 24.46
CA VAL A 247 -14.35 -11.15 23.12
C VAL A 247 -13.29 -12.23 23.27
N THR A 248 -13.61 -13.44 22.80
CA THR A 248 -12.65 -14.56 22.82
C THR A 248 -12.09 -14.74 21.41
N ARG A 249 -10.77 -14.76 21.28
CA ARG A 249 -10.09 -15.10 20.02
C ARG A 249 -9.97 -16.61 19.90
N GLN A 250 -10.52 -17.17 18.84
CA GLN A 250 -10.25 -18.56 18.45
C GLN A 250 -9.31 -18.56 17.25
N VAL A 251 -8.08 -19.07 17.45
CA VAL A 251 -7.11 -19.23 16.38
C VAL A 251 -7.22 -20.65 15.84
N THR A 252 -7.71 -20.80 14.61
CA THR A 252 -7.70 -22.08 13.92
C THR A 252 -6.48 -22.12 13.02
N HIS A 253 -5.50 -22.95 13.34
CA HIS A 253 -4.38 -23.23 12.44
C HIS A 253 -4.90 -24.15 11.32
N ILE A 254 -5.01 -23.63 10.12
CA ILE A 254 -5.23 -24.44 8.93
C ILE A 254 -3.84 -24.84 8.42
N GLU A 255 -3.46 -26.11 8.61
CA GLU A 255 -2.25 -26.62 7.98
C GLU A 255 -2.41 -26.54 6.46
N ALA A 256 -1.44 -25.94 5.80
CA ALA A 256 -1.43 -25.92 4.33
C ALA A 256 -1.38 -27.39 3.84
N PRO A 257 -2.15 -27.74 2.81
CA PRO A 257 -2.07 -29.08 2.24
C PRO A 257 -0.62 -29.36 1.82
N PRO A 258 -0.12 -30.60 2.03
CA PRO A 258 1.22 -30.94 1.62
C PRO A 258 1.44 -30.62 0.13
N PRO A 259 2.65 -30.18 -0.26
CA PRO A 259 2.93 -29.88 -1.66
C PRO A 259 2.62 -31.12 -2.52
N ALA A 260 1.99 -30.90 -3.66
CA ALA A 260 1.67 -31.97 -4.61
C ALA A 260 2.97 -32.75 -4.95
N PRO A 261 2.91 -34.07 -5.02
CA PRO A 261 4.08 -34.86 -5.39
C PRO A 261 4.59 -34.43 -6.78
N PRO A 262 5.91 -34.40 -6.98
CA PRO A 262 6.48 -34.04 -8.27
C PRO A 262 5.90 -34.90 -9.38
N ALA A 263 5.54 -34.27 -10.50
CA ALA A 263 5.04 -35.00 -11.67
C ALA A 263 6.01 -36.11 -12.07
N ALA A 264 5.47 -37.30 -12.30
CA ALA A 264 6.26 -38.42 -12.77
C ALA A 264 6.98 -38.04 -14.09
N PRO A 265 8.26 -38.44 -14.27
CA PRO A 265 8.98 -38.20 -15.51
C PRO A 265 8.23 -38.85 -16.69
N PRO A 266 8.23 -38.21 -17.89
CA PRO A 266 7.61 -38.82 -19.06
C PRO A 266 8.26 -40.19 -19.37
N ALA A 267 7.40 -41.16 -19.72
CA ALA A 267 7.85 -42.47 -20.10
C ALA A 267 8.82 -42.40 -21.30
N PRO A 268 9.90 -43.19 -21.32
CA PRO A 268 10.79 -43.19 -22.46
C PRO A 268 10.06 -43.70 -23.71
N SER A 269 10.19 -42.97 -24.80
CA SER A 269 9.69 -43.30 -26.14
C SER A 269 10.50 -44.39 -26.82
#